data_65f24d23ae0800b6818fe7581f2596f1
#
_entry.id   65f24d23ae0800b6818fe7581f2596f1
#
_cell.length_a   1.000
_cell.length_b   1.000
_cell.length_c   1.000
_cell.angle_alpha   90.00
_cell.angle_beta   90.00
_cell.angle_gamma   90.00
#
_symmetry.space_group_name_H-M   'P 1'
#
loop_
_entity.id
_entity.type
_entity.pdbx_description
1 polymer ?
#
loop_
_entity_poly.entity_id
_entity_poly.type
_entity_poly.pdbx_seq_one_letter_code
_entity_poly.pdbx_strand_id
1 'polypeptide(L)'
;MKWNKKYKYPKSIRELINNKRHYDVGEEKLPSVTTILSGTESDEKREAIAKWKRRVGSVEAESVKNKAATSGTALHSYLEKYILGEGLLDLTDEGVEAERMAKVIIEKGLPDLEEIWGSECVLHYPGLYAGATDLCGIYQGRESIIDFKQSNKPKREEYIGDYYLQ
;
A
#
# COMPACT_ATOMS: atom_id res chain seq x y z
N MET A 1 -7.28 -3.44 -19.69
CA MET A 1 -5.93 -3.61 -19.08
C MET A 1 -5.07 -4.47 -19.98
N LYS A 2 -3.87 -4.04 -20.29
CA LYS A 2 -2.88 -4.77 -21.10
C LYS A 2 -1.56 -4.85 -20.35
N TRP A 3 -0.98 -6.05 -20.23
CA TRP A 3 0.35 -6.22 -19.67
C TRP A 3 1.43 -5.84 -20.67
N ASN A 4 2.36 -4.99 -20.23
CA ASN A 4 3.58 -4.64 -20.94
C ASN A 4 4.77 -4.70 -19.99
N LYS A 5 5.61 -5.72 -20.12
CA LYS A 5 6.81 -5.88 -19.28
C LYS A 5 7.93 -4.90 -19.71
N LYS A 6 7.62 -3.60 -19.71
CA LYS A 6 8.50 -2.52 -20.13
C LYS A 6 9.77 -2.43 -19.28
N TYR A 7 9.66 -2.70 -17.97
CA TYR A 7 10.76 -2.60 -17.03
C TYR A 7 11.07 -3.94 -16.36
N LYS A 8 12.34 -4.08 -15.94
CA LYS A 8 12.78 -5.17 -15.05
C LYS A 8 12.92 -4.58 -13.65
N TYR A 9 12.15 -5.11 -12.71
CA TYR A 9 12.23 -4.71 -11.32
C TYR A 9 13.25 -5.57 -10.57
N PRO A 10 13.98 -5.01 -9.58
CA PRO A 10 14.92 -5.79 -8.79
C PRO A 10 14.17 -6.87 -8.01
N LYS A 11 14.78 -8.03 -7.91
CA LYS A 11 14.35 -8.99 -6.89
C LYS A 11 14.73 -8.40 -5.55
N SER A 12 13.76 -8.26 -4.66
CA SER A 12 14.01 -7.69 -3.34
C SER A 12 13.47 -8.59 -2.25
N ILE A 13 14.12 -8.54 -1.10
CA ILE A 13 13.67 -9.19 0.12
C ILE A 13 13.32 -8.10 1.12
N ARG A 14 12.09 -8.16 1.63
CA ARG A 14 11.65 -7.28 2.71
C ARG A 14 12.09 -7.86 4.05
N GLU A 15 12.84 -7.10 4.81
CA GLU A 15 13.33 -7.49 6.13
C GLU A 15 13.08 -6.42 7.20
N LEU A 16 13.20 -6.81 8.46
CA LEU A 16 13.13 -5.89 9.59
C LEU A 16 14.53 -5.77 10.21
N ILE A 17 15.07 -4.55 10.18
CA ILE A 17 16.32 -4.20 10.86
C ILE A 17 15.95 -3.23 11.98
N ASN A 18 16.21 -3.61 13.23
CA ASN A 18 15.83 -2.81 14.42
C ASN A 18 14.34 -2.40 14.41
N ASN A 19 13.44 -3.33 14.08
CA ASN A 19 12.00 -3.13 13.94
C ASN A 19 11.59 -2.11 12.86
N LYS A 20 12.50 -1.74 11.96
CA LYS A 20 12.24 -0.85 10.82
C LYS A 20 12.30 -1.64 9.54
N ARG A 21 11.33 -1.40 8.64
CA ARG A 21 11.27 -2.08 7.35
C ARG A 21 12.39 -1.61 6.44
N HIS A 22 13.10 -2.57 5.88
CA HIS A 22 14.11 -2.38 4.84
C HIS A 22 13.84 -3.29 3.65
N TYR A 23 14.37 -2.93 2.51
CA TYR A 23 14.40 -3.74 1.30
C TYR A 23 15.85 -4.02 0.92
N ASP A 24 16.16 -5.31 0.77
CA ASP A 24 17.38 -5.75 0.13
C ASP A 24 17.12 -5.76 -1.39
N VAL A 25 17.78 -4.87 -2.11
CA VAL A 25 17.65 -4.70 -3.56
C VAL A 25 18.89 -5.20 -4.31
N GLY A 26 19.59 -6.16 -3.75
CA GLY A 26 20.77 -6.84 -4.28
C GLY A 26 22.05 -6.37 -3.61
N GLU A 27 22.61 -5.23 -4.00
CA GLU A 27 23.86 -4.72 -3.40
C GLU A 27 23.62 -3.79 -2.21
N GLU A 28 22.38 -3.33 -2.02
CA GLU A 28 22.02 -2.34 -1.01
C GLU A 28 20.85 -2.79 -0.14
N LYS A 29 20.92 -2.46 1.15
CA LYS A 29 19.81 -2.57 2.10
C LYS A 29 19.27 -1.20 2.42
N LEU A 30 18.15 -0.85 1.82
CA LEU A 30 17.58 0.49 1.86
C LEU A 30 16.38 0.55 2.82
N PRO A 31 16.24 1.62 3.61
CA PRO A 31 15.06 1.82 4.43
C PRO A 31 13.82 1.96 3.54
N SER A 32 12.67 1.48 4.01
CA SER A 32 11.43 1.70 3.27
C SER A 32 11.01 3.17 3.34
N VAL A 33 10.35 3.66 2.28
CA VAL A 33 9.74 4.99 2.26
C VAL A 33 8.85 5.18 3.49
N THR A 34 8.03 4.19 3.83
CA THR A 34 7.16 4.25 5.02
C THR A 34 7.94 4.34 6.33
N THR A 35 9.15 3.75 6.41
CA THR A 35 10.05 3.90 7.56
C THR A 35 10.53 5.34 7.68
N ILE A 36 10.91 5.97 6.56
CA ILE A 36 11.36 7.36 6.53
C ILE A 36 10.21 8.30 6.92
N LEU A 37 9.05 8.17 6.30
CA LEU A 37 7.87 8.99 6.60
C LEU A 37 7.45 8.88 8.06
N SER A 38 7.50 7.67 8.64
CA SER A 38 7.25 7.49 10.07
C SER A 38 8.30 8.15 10.97
N GLY A 39 9.55 8.20 10.52
CA GLY A 39 10.65 8.88 11.25
C GLY A 39 10.60 10.40 11.17
N THR A 40 10.00 10.94 10.11
CA THR A 40 9.87 12.38 9.84
C THR A 40 8.46 12.93 10.11
N GLU A 41 7.61 12.13 10.76
CA GLU A 41 6.26 12.53 11.13
C GLU A 41 6.26 13.79 12.03
N SER A 42 5.35 14.73 11.75
CA SER A 42 5.27 15.98 12.52
C SER A 42 4.82 15.74 13.97
N ASP A 43 5.24 16.64 14.87
CA ASP A 43 4.87 16.54 16.28
C ASP A 43 3.36 16.67 16.48
N GLU A 44 2.67 17.50 15.69
CA GLU A 44 1.21 17.66 15.71
C GLU A 44 0.51 16.34 15.40
N LYS A 45 1.00 15.60 14.38
CA LYS A 45 0.43 14.31 14.01
C LYS A 45 0.67 13.26 15.08
N ARG A 46 1.87 13.22 15.66
CA ARG A 46 2.22 12.35 16.79
C ARG A 46 1.32 12.63 18.00
N GLU A 47 1.12 13.91 18.33
CA GLU A 47 0.28 14.32 19.44
C GLU A 47 -1.20 13.97 19.20
N ALA A 48 -1.72 14.17 17.99
CA ALA A 48 -3.07 13.80 17.62
C ALA A 48 -3.31 12.28 17.78
N ILE A 49 -2.36 11.45 17.33
CA ILE A 49 -2.41 9.99 17.51
C ILE A 49 -2.35 9.63 19.01
N ALA A 50 -1.47 10.26 19.79
CA ALA A 50 -1.35 10.02 21.22
C ALA A 50 -2.64 10.41 21.96
N LYS A 51 -3.27 11.53 21.60
CA LYS A 51 -4.55 11.99 22.15
C LYS A 51 -5.68 11.00 21.81
N TRP A 52 -5.72 10.51 20.57
CA TRP A 52 -6.67 9.50 20.17
C TRP A 52 -6.50 8.20 20.97
N LYS A 53 -5.26 7.68 21.11
CA LYS A 53 -4.97 6.47 21.90
C LYS A 53 -5.37 6.62 23.36
N ARG A 54 -5.12 7.77 23.98
CA ARG A 54 -5.58 8.05 25.36
C ARG A 54 -7.10 8.03 25.49
N ARG A 55 -7.81 8.53 24.48
CA ARG A 55 -9.29 8.58 24.49
C ARG A 55 -9.93 7.21 24.34
N VAL A 56 -9.42 6.36 23.44
CA VAL A 56 -10.02 5.04 23.14
C VAL A 56 -9.47 3.91 24.02
N GLY A 57 -8.32 4.11 24.65
CA GLY A 57 -7.59 3.08 25.38
C GLY A 57 -6.62 2.27 24.51
N SER A 58 -5.58 1.74 25.13
CA SER A 58 -4.50 1.03 24.42
C SER A 58 -4.98 -0.26 23.74
N VAL A 59 -5.86 -1.00 24.39
CA VAL A 59 -6.39 -2.28 23.86
C VAL A 59 -7.22 -2.03 22.62
N GLU A 60 -8.15 -1.07 22.67
CA GLU A 60 -9.00 -0.73 21.54
C GLU A 60 -8.17 -0.11 20.39
N ALA A 61 -7.22 0.74 20.72
CA ALA A 61 -6.34 1.32 19.70
C ALA A 61 -5.53 0.25 18.95
N GLU A 62 -5.04 -0.78 19.64
CA GLU A 62 -4.33 -1.90 19.00
C GLU A 62 -5.28 -2.80 18.21
N SER A 63 -6.47 -3.05 18.71
CA SER A 63 -7.53 -3.77 17.97
C SER A 63 -7.87 -3.10 16.65
N VAL A 64 -8.12 -1.79 16.67
CA VAL A 64 -8.41 -1.00 15.46
C VAL A 64 -7.26 -1.05 14.46
N LYS A 65 -6.02 -0.92 14.94
CA LYS A 65 -4.83 -1.00 14.09
C LYS A 65 -4.68 -2.39 13.44
N ASN A 66 -4.83 -3.46 14.21
CA ASN A 66 -4.72 -4.82 13.72
C ASN A 66 -5.82 -5.15 12.71
N LYS A 67 -7.06 -4.76 12.99
CA LYS A 67 -8.18 -4.92 12.06
C LYS A 67 -7.92 -4.19 10.75
N ALA A 68 -7.45 -2.95 10.80
CA ALA A 68 -7.11 -2.18 9.61
C ALA A 68 -5.97 -2.84 8.80
N ALA A 69 -4.95 -3.39 9.47
CA ALA A 69 -3.84 -4.08 8.81
C ALA A 69 -4.31 -5.37 8.12
N THR A 70 -5.12 -6.20 8.80
CA THR A 70 -5.66 -7.45 8.24
C THR A 70 -6.55 -7.16 7.05
N SER A 71 -7.48 -6.23 7.18
CA SER A 71 -8.40 -5.84 6.10
C SER A 71 -7.66 -5.24 4.90
N GLY A 72 -6.61 -4.43 5.15
CA GLY A 72 -5.75 -3.91 4.08
C GLY A 72 -5.02 -5.03 3.34
N THR A 73 -4.43 -5.97 4.05
CA THR A 73 -3.73 -7.12 3.44
C THR A 73 -4.68 -7.96 2.59
N ALA A 74 -5.89 -8.24 3.08
CA ALA A 74 -6.89 -8.99 2.32
C ALA A 74 -7.31 -8.26 1.04
N LEU A 75 -7.53 -6.94 1.10
CA LEU A 75 -7.87 -6.11 -0.06
C LEU A 75 -6.77 -6.15 -1.13
N HIS A 76 -5.50 -5.93 -0.73
CA HIS A 76 -4.37 -5.96 -1.67
C HIS A 76 -4.21 -7.34 -2.31
N SER A 77 -4.30 -8.42 -1.52
CA SER A 77 -4.24 -9.79 -2.05
C SER A 77 -5.36 -10.09 -3.06
N TYR A 78 -6.57 -9.60 -2.81
CA TYR A 78 -7.68 -9.77 -3.75
C TYR A 78 -7.43 -9.03 -5.07
N LEU A 79 -7.00 -7.76 -4.99
CA LEU A 79 -6.72 -6.93 -6.16
C LEU A 79 -5.55 -7.47 -6.97
N GLU A 80 -4.46 -7.89 -6.32
CA GLU A 80 -3.30 -8.50 -6.97
C GLU A 80 -3.74 -9.73 -7.79
N LYS A 81 -4.45 -10.67 -7.17
CA LYS A 81 -4.92 -11.87 -7.86
C LYS A 81 -5.86 -11.55 -9.02
N TYR A 82 -6.78 -10.61 -8.83
CA TYR A 82 -7.65 -10.15 -9.91
C TYR A 82 -6.84 -9.59 -11.09
N ILE A 83 -5.84 -8.77 -10.84
CA ILE A 83 -4.96 -8.15 -11.86
C ILE A 83 -4.13 -9.20 -12.58
N LEU A 84 -3.68 -10.23 -11.87
CA LEU A 84 -2.95 -11.38 -12.44
C LEU A 84 -3.85 -12.34 -13.21
N GLY A 85 -5.17 -12.17 -13.18
CA GLY A 85 -6.13 -13.09 -13.77
C GLY A 85 -6.30 -14.38 -12.97
N GLU A 86 -5.94 -14.37 -11.71
CA GLU A 86 -6.08 -15.49 -10.78
C GLU A 86 -7.42 -15.37 -10.02
N GLY A 87 -8.02 -16.53 -9.71
CA GLY A 87 -9.18 -16.56 -8.83
C GLY A 87 -8.78 -16.48 -7.35
N LEU A 88 -9.60 -15.79 -6.56
CA LEU A 88 -9.52 -15.84 -5.10
C LEU A 88 -10.90 -16.15 -4.54
N LEU A 89 -11.00 -17.20 -3.74
CA LEU A 89 -12.18 -17.49 -2.94
C LEU A 89 -11.77 -17.50 -1.47
N ASP A 90 -12.20 -16.49 -0.75
CA ASP A 90 -12.01 -16.36 0.69
C ASP A 90 -13.38 -16.09 1.32
N LEU A 91 -13.93 -17.09 2.01
CA LEU A 91 -15.25 -17.05 2.64
C LEU A 91 -15.20 -16.60 4.11
N THR A 92 -14.05 -16.14 4.60
CA THR A 92 -13.97 -15.48 5.90
C THR A 92 -14.65 -14.10 5.84
N ASP A 93 -15.05 -13.58 7.00
CA ASP A 93 -15.64 -12.24 7.08
C ASP A 93 -14.71 -11.17 6.49
N GLU A 94 -13.41 -11.29 6.72
CA GLU A 94 -12.37 -10.42 6.17
C GLU A 94 -12.27 -10.55 4.64
N GLY A 95 -12.34 -11.78 4.11
CA GLY A 95 -12.30 -12.05 2.69
C GLY A 95 -13.52 -11.49 1.95
N VAL A 96 -14.71 -11.68 2.51
CA VAL A 96 -15.97 -11.14 1.94
C VAL A 96 -15.94 -9.61 1.93
N GLU A 97 -15.46 -8.97 2.98
CA GLU A 97 -15.34 -7.51 3.03
C GLU A 97 -14.26 -6.99 2.07
N ALA A 98 -13.14 -7.72 1.95
CA ALA A 98 -12.10 -7.39 0.98
C ALA A 98 -12.62 -7.47 -0.47
N GLU A 99 -13.39 -8.51 -0.80
CA GLU A 99 -14.04 -8.65 -2.10
C GLU A 99 -14.98 -7.48 -2.38
N ARG A 100 -15.80 -7.10 -1.40
CA ARG A 100 -16.73 -5.98 -1.53
C ARG A 100 -16.00 -4.66 -1.82
N MET A 101 -14.91 -4.38 -1.10
CA MET A 101 -14.08 -3.18 -1.34
C MET A 101 -13.38 -3.24 -2.69
N ALA A 102 -12.80 -4.40 -3.04
CA ALA A 102 -12.10 -4.61 -4.30
C ALA A 102 -13.03 -4.40 -5.50
N LYS A 103 -14.27 -4.88 -5.44
CA LYS A 103 -15.27 -4.66 -6.51
C LYS A 103 -15.46 -3.18 -6.83
N VAL A 104 -15.48 -2.32 -5.83
CA VAL A 104 -15.59 -0.86 -6.05
C VAL A 104 -14.38 -0.32 -6.79
N ILE A 105 -13.18 -0.76 -6.45
CA ILE A 105 -11.94 -0.35 -7.13
C ILE A 105 -11.92 -0.89 -8.55
N ILE A 106 -12.29 -2.16 -8.75
CA ILE A 106 -12.35 -2.82 -10.05
C ILE A 106 -13.34 -2.12 -10.98
N GLU A 107 -14.52 -1.78 -10.47
CA GLU A 107 -15.59 -1.18 -11.29
C GLU A 107 -15.36 0.30 -11.58
N LYS A 108 -14.74 1.04 -10.66
CA LYS A 108 -14.63 2.51 -10.75
C LYS A 108 -13.21 3.03 -11.00
N GLY A 109 -12.19 2.29 -10.56
CA GLY A 109 -10.80 2.71 -10.68
C GLY A 109 -10.09 2.02 -11.84
N LEU A 110 -10.15 0.70 -11.92
CA LEU A 110 -9.41 -0.06 -12.93
C LEU A 110 -9.87 0.12 -14.40
N PRO A 111 -11.09 0.58 -14.74
CA PRO A 111 -11.42 0.86 -16.13
C PRO A 111 -10.52 1.88 -16.82
N ASP A 112 -9.96 2.81 -16.06
CA ASP A 112 -9.04 3.83 -16.55
C ASP A 112 -7.57 3.38 -16.60
N LEU A 113 -7.28 2.14 -16.17
CA LEU A 113 -5.97 1.53 -16.24
C LEU A 113 -5.77 0.88 -17.62
N GLU A 114 -4.97 1.50 -18.45
CA GLU A 114 -4.76 1.10 -19.85
C GLU A 114 -3.69 0.02 -19.98
N GLU A 115 -2.57 0.21 -19.28
CA GLU A 115 -1.39 -0.64 -19.37
C GLU A 115 -0.81 -0.92 -17.98
N ILE A 116 -0.37 -2.15 -17.73
CA ILE A 116 0.31 -2.56 -16.52
C ILE A 116 1.76 -2.90 -16.85
N TRP A 117 2.70 -2.26 -16.19
CA TRP A 117 4.13 -2.51 -16.31
C TRP A 117 4.65 -3.44 -15.22
N GLY A 118 4.02 -3.42 -14.05
CA GLY A 118 4.33 -4.28 -12.92
C GLY A 118 3.29 -4.21 -11.82
N SER A 119 3.16 -5.32 -11.09
CA SER A 119 2.34 -5.45 -9.89
C SER A 119 3.23 -5.88 -8.73
N GLU A 120 3.00 -5.35 -7.53
CA GLU A 120 3.79 -5.61 -6.31
C GLU A 120 5.31 -5.44 -6.56
N CYS A 121 5.68 -4.44 -7.36
CA CYS A 121 7.06 -4.24 -7.73
C CYS A 121 7.77 -3.29 -6.77
N VAL A 122 9.04 -3.60 -6.50
CA VAL A 122 9.89 -2.74 -5.68
C VAL A 122 10.59 -1.73 -6.57
N LEU A 123 10.40 -0.47 -6.21
CA LEU A 123 11.12 0.67 -6.75
C LEU A 123 12.13 1.15 -5.71
N HIS A 124 13.27 1.68 -6.17
CA HIS A 124 14.27 2.21 -5.25
C HIS A 124 14.98 3.42 -5.82
N TYR A 125 15.40 4.29 -4.93
CA TYR A 125 16.37 5.34 -5.22
C TYR A 125 17.72 4.92 -4.63
N PRO A 126 18.75 4.70 -5.45
CA PRO A 126 20.05 4.18 -5.00
C PRO A 126 20.62 4.98 -3.81
N GLY A 127 21.07 4.27 -2.79
CA GLY A 127 21.67 4.85 -1.60
C GLY A 127 20.69 5.52 -0.61
N LEU A 128 19.40 5.64 -0.93
CA LEU A 128 18.48 6.41 -0.10
C LEU A 128 17.30 5.59 0.44
N TYR A 129 16.44 5.05 -0.43
CA TYR A 129 15.24 4.36 0.00
C TYR A 129 14.69 3.40 -1.05
N ALA A 130 13.81 2.50 -0.61
CA ALA A 130 13.03 1.63 -1.48
C ALA A 130 11.58 1.54 -1.02
N GLY A 131 10.69 1.13 -1.91
CA GLY A 131 9.27 0.93 -1.61
C GLY A 131 8.64 -0.06 -2.57
N ALA A 132 7.69 -0.85 -2.07
CA ALA A 132 6.81 -1.63 -2.93
C ALA A 132 5.61 -0.79 -3.33
N THR A 133 5.23 -0.86 -4.59
CA THR A 133 4.02 -0.25 -5.12
C THR A 133 3.07 -1.33 -5.61
N ASP A 134 1.77 -1.13 -5.44
CA ASP A 134 0.77 -2.11 -5.88
C ASP A 134 0.78 -2.27 -7.40
N LEU A 135 0.86 -1.16 -8.15
CA LEU A 135 0.95 -1.16 -9.61
C LEU A 135 1.83 -0.03 -10.15
N CYS A 136 2.45 -0.31 -11.29
CA CYS A 136 3.02 0.70 -12.18
C CYS A 136 2.42 0.52 -13.58
N GLY A 137 2.08 1.62 -14.26
CA GLY A 137 1.50 1.52 -15.59
C GLY A 137 1.05 2.83 -16.20
N ILE A 138 0.09 2.76 -17.11
CA ILE A 138 -0.58 3.93 -17.69
C ILE A 138 -2.00 4.00 -17.15
N TYR A 139 -2.31 5.10 -16.49
CA TYR A 139 -3.60 5.42 -15.93
C TYR A 139 -4.07 6.77 -16.49
N GLN A 140 -5.24 6.79 -17.14
CA GLN A 140 -5.78 7.99 -17.79
C GLN A 140 -4.76 8.68 -18.73
N GLY A 141 -4.06 7.88 -19.54
CA GLY A 141 -3.06 8.36 -20.50
C GLY A 141 -1.74 8.83 -19.88
N ARG A 142 -1.49 8.61 -18.58
CA ARG A 142 -0.29 9.07 -17.88
C ARG A 142 0.47 7.92 -17.24
N GLU A 143 1.80 7.99 -17.28
CA GLU A 143 2.67 7.12 -16.51
C GLU A 143 2.40 7.33 -15.03
N SER A 144 2.06 6.25 -14.31
CA SER A 144 1.55 6.34 -12.93
C SER A 144 2.08 5.21 -12.05
N ILE A 145 2.34 5.58 -10.80
CA ILE A 145 2.45 4.66 -9.67
C ILE A 145 1.09 4.65 -8.97
N ILE A 146 0.55 3.47 -8.74
CA ILE A 146 -0.79 3.30 -8.20
C ILE A 146 -0.68 2.52 -6.90
N ASP A 147 -1.38 3.00 -5.88
CA ASP A 147 -1.42 2.41 -4.56
C ASP A 147 -2.87 2.34 -4.06
N PHE A 148 -3.29 1.16 -3.62
CA PHE A 148 -4.64 0.92 -3.14
C PHE A 148 -4.73 1.17 -1.65
N LYS A 149 -5.68 1.99 -1.24
CA LYS A 149 -5.89 2.31 0.18
C LYS A 149 -7.35 2.18 0.58
N GLN A 150 -7.60 1.36 1.59
CA GLN A 150 -8.90 1.35 2.24
C GLN A 150 -9.10 2.58 3.13
N SER A 151 -10.34 3.01 3.28
CA SER A 151 -10.70 4.05 4.24
C SER A 151 -12.14 3.89 4.71
N ASN A 152 -12.34 4.00 6.02
CA ASN A 152 -13.67 4.00 6.64
C ASN A 152 -14.39 5.35 6.52
N LYS A 153 -13.69 6.37 6.00
CA LYS A 153 -14.23 7.73 5.82
C LYS A 153 -13.75 8.27 4.48
N PRO A 154 -14.53 9.17 3.84
CA PRO A 154 -14.07 9.88 2.66
C PRO A 154 -12.73 10.54 2.92
N LYS A 155 -11.77 10.34 2.01
CA LYS A 155 -10.47 10.99 2.07
C LYS A 155 -10.63 12.47 1.74
N ARG A 156 -9.90 13.31 2.46
CA ARG A 156 -9.76 14.73 2.15
C ARG A 156 -8.33 14.97 1.71
N GLU A 157 -8.14 15.84 0.74
CA GLU A 157 -6.83 16.14 0.16
C GLU A 157 -5.81 16.55 1.23
N GLU A 158 -6.23 17.33 2.21
CA GLU A 158 -5.42 17.79 3.34
C GLU A 158 -4.83 16.64 4.21
N TYR A 159 -5.40 15.42 4.14
CA TYR A 159 -4.96 14.26 4.95
C TYR A 159 -4.23 13.19 4.15
N ILE A 160 -4.03 13.39 2.85
CA ILE A 160 -3.39 12.39 1.98
C ILE A 160 -2.01 12.83 1.46
N GLY A 161 -1.48 13.95 1.98
CA GLY A 161 -0.16 14.45 1.58
C GLY A 161 0.95 13.39 1.66
N ASP A 162 0.96 12.59 2.72
CA ASP A 162 1.94 11.51 2.89
C ASP A 162 1.84 10.42 1.79
N TYR A 163 0.69 10.24 1.15
CA TYR A 163 0.54 9.28 0.06
C TYR A 163 1.22 9.74 -1.22
N TYR A 164 1.29 11.06 -1.45
CA TYR A 164 2.02 11.61 -2.59
C TYR A 164 3.53 11.58 -2.39
N LEU A 165 3.98 11.41 -1.14
CA LEU A 165 5.40 11.25 -0.80
C LEU A 165 5.84 9.79 -0.76
N GLN A 166 4.90 8.87 -0.70
CA GLN A 166 5.15 7.43 -0.65
C GLN A 166 5.50 6.87 -2.02
#